data_fcfa0d4fedd8c50e68f9ea2bc376e8ef
#
_entry.id   fcfa0d4fedd8c50e68f9ea2bc376e8ef
#
_cell.length_a   1.000
_cell.length_b   1.000
_cell.length_c   1.000
_cell.angle_alpha   90.00
_cell.angle_beta   90.00
_cell.angle_gamma   90.00
#
_symmetry.space_group_name_H-M   'P 1'
#
loop_
_entity.id
_entity.type
_entity.pdbx_description
1 polymer ?
#
loop_
_entity_poly.entity_id
_entity_poly.type
_entity_poly.pdbx_seq_one_letter_code
_entity_poly.pdbx_strand_id
1 'polypeptide(L)'
;MTPDRENVRFNALRNALYHTARRRALERMNRVFNLAVILLGAAAIGDVLARFGIAQSWIGAAVALIGALQLVFDFGRQARDHQTLQRDYYSLLADIEAVPSANDEDCATWQSRLVRIAAEEPPMLRALDAKAYNDAIDALEFGRDQRLHVPLLHRILAAFVSFEGHDYRKLGELGNAHPPAA
;
A
#
# COMPACT_ATOMS: atom_id res chain seq x y z
N MET A 1 21.94 -19.62 3.28
CA MET A 1 21.46 -18.95 4.49
C MET A 1 20.07 -19.52 4.75
N THR A 2 19.91 -20.29 5.81
CA THR A 2 18.60 -20.82 6.20
C THR A 2 17.71 -19.64 6.62
N PRO A 3 16.45 -19.57 6.17
CA PRO A 3 15.54 -18.53 6.62
C PRO A 3 15.30 -18.69 8.12
N ASP A 4 15.39 -17.57 8.83
CA ASP A 4 15.09 -17.48 10.25
C ASP A 4 13.60 -17.18 10.45
N ARG A 5 12.96 -17.78 11.47
CA ARG A 5 11.55 -17.59 11.80
C ARG A 5 11.17 -16.11 11.90
N GLU A 6 11.97 -15.32 12.63
CA GLU A 6 11.68 -13.90 12.82
C GLU A 6 11.76 -13.09 11.52
N ASN A 7 12.67 -13.45 10.61
CA ASN A 7 12.77 -12.82 9.31
C ASN A 7 11.54 -13.13 8.42
N VAL A 8 11.10 -14.39 8.38
CA VAL A 8 9.90 -14.76 7.61
C VAL A 8 8.65 -14.11 8.21
N ARG A 9 8.54 -14.09 9.54
CA ARG A 9 7.48 -13.41 10.31
C ARG A 9 7.42 -11.92 9.99
N PHE A 10 8.55 -11.23 10.03
CA PHE A 10 8.67 -9.82 9.70
C PHE A 10 8.22 -9.53 8.28
N ASN A 11 8.69 -10.30 7.30
CA ASN A 11 8.34 -10.10 5.89
C ASN A 11 6.86 -10.39 5.62
N ALA A 12 6.29 -11.43 6.23
CA ALA A 12 4.86 -11.73 6.12
C ALA A 12 4.00 -10.58 6.68
N LEU A 13 4.34 -10.06 7.86
CA LEU A 13 3.64 -8.92 8.45
C LEU A 13 3.79 -7.64 7.61
N ARG A 14 5.02 -7.31 7.17
CA ARG A 14 5.29 -6.15 6.31
C ARG A 14 4.44 -6.17 5.05
N ASN A 15 4.41 -7.31 4.34
CA ASN A 15 3.63 -7.46 3.11
C ASN A 15 2.12 -7.40 3.40
N ALA A 16 1.63 -8.01 4.47
CA ALA A 16 0.23 -7.90 4.90
C ALA A 16 -0.18 -6.44 5.16
N LEU A 17 0.69 -5.65 5.82
CA LEU A 17 0.48 -4.23 6.10
C LEU A 17 0.53 -3.39 4.82
N TYR A 18 1.45 -3.70 3.89
CA TYR A 18 1.51 -3.08 2.57
C TYR A 18 0.19 -3.24 1.81
N HIS A 19 -0.29 -4.47 1.67
CA HIS A 19 -1.54 -4.74 0.95
C HIS A 19 -2.76 -4.15 1.67
N THR A 20 -2.77 -4.12 3.00
CA THR A 20 -3.80 -3.43 3.79
C THR A 20 -3.85 -1.93 3.45
N ALA A 21 -2.71 -1.27 3.42
CA ALA A 21 -2.62 0.16 3.13
C ALA A 21 -3.02 0.47 1.68
N ARG A 22 -2.54 -0.33 0.72
CA ARG A 22 -2.85 -0.18 -0.71
C ARG A 22 -4.35 -0.41 -0.98
N ARG A 23 -4.91 -1.49 -0.45
CA ARG A 23 -6.35 -1.78 -0.54
C ARG A 23 -7.19 -0.60 -0.05
N ARG A 24 -6.90 -0.08 1.16
CA ARG A 24 -7.64 1.06 1.73
C ARG A 24 -7.55 2.31 0.87
N ALA A 25 -6.41 2.57 0.24
CA ALA A 25 -6.23 3.69 -0.67
C ALA A 25 -7.10 3.53 -1.94
N LEU A 26 -7.09 2.35 -2.55
CA LEU A 26 -7.89 2.04 -3.74
C LEU A 26 -9.40 2.08 -3.46
N GLU A 27 -9.85 1.51 -2.33
CA GLU A 27 -11.25 1.61 -1.89
C GLU A 27 -11.69 3.07 -1.68
N ARG A 28 -10.82 3.89 -1.11
CA ARG A 28 -11.08 5.32 -0.91
C ARG A 28 -11.22 6.04 -2.23
N MET A 29 -10.30 5.77 -3.18
CA MET A 29 -10.39 6.33 -4.53
C MET A 29 -11.70 5.92 -5.22
N ASN A 30 -12.04 4.64 -5.18
CA ASN A 30 -13.29 4.15 -5.76
C ASN A 30 -14.53 4.87 -5.18
N ARG A 31 -14.57 5.08 -3.85
CA ARG A 31 -15.65 5.81 -3.19
C ARG A 31 -15.70 7.28 -3.60
N VAL A 32 -14.55 7.95 -3.73
CA VAL A 32 -14.47 9.35 -4.15
C VAL A 32 -14.98 9.51 -5.58
N PHE A 33 -14.56 8.65 -6.50
CA PHE A 33 -15.03 8.68 -7.89
C PHE A 33 -16.54 8.39 -7.97
N ASN A 34 -17.05 7.40 -7.25
CA ASN A 34 -18.50 7.12 -7.21
C ASN A 34 -19.29 8.31 -6.66
N LEU A 35 -18.82 8.95 -5.58
CA LEU A 35 -19.44 10.14 -5.02
C LEU A 35 -19.45 11.29 -6.04
N ALA A 36 -18.34 11.51 -6.75
CA ALA A 36 -18.24 12.55 -7.77
C ALA A 36 -19.26 12.32 -8.91
N VAL A 37 -19.42 11.09 -9.38
CA VAL A 37 -20.44 10.74 -10.41
C VAL A 37 -21.85 11.05 -9.89
N ILE A 38 -22.17 10.64 -8.66
CA ILE A 38 -23.50 10.89 -8.05
C ILE A 38 -23.78 12.39 -7.92
N LEU A 39 -22.81 13.16 -7.41
CA LEU A 39 -22.98 14.61 -7.21
C LEU A 39 -23.11 15.35 -8.55
N LEU A 40 -22.29 15.02 -9.53
CA LEU A 40 -22.39 15.63 -10.86
C LEU A 40 -23.69 15.24 -11.58
N GLY A 41 -24.12 13.99 -11.46
CA GLY A 41 -25.39 13.52 -12.00
C GLY A 41 -26.59 14.24 -11.36
N ALA A 42 -26.60 14.40 -10.04
CA ALA A 42 -27.63 15.13 -9.33
C ALA A 42 -27.65 16.64 -9.71
N ALA A 43 -26.47 17.25 -9.85
CA ALA A 43 -26.33 18.65 -10.28
C ALA A 43 -26.82 18.88 -11.71
N ALA A 44 -26.65 17.90 -12.62
CA ALA A 44 -27.16 17.95 -13.98
C ALA A 44 -28.69 17.92 -14.02
N ILE A 45 -29.34 17.14 -13.13
CA ILE A 45 -30.80 17.06 -13.03
C ILE A 45 -31.39 18.32 -12.38
N GLY A 46 -30.72 18.87 -11.37
CA GLY A 46 -31.21 19.98 -10.54
C GLY A 46 -30.97 21.38 -11.14
N ASP A 47 -30.35 21.50 -12.30
CA ASP A 47 -30.01 22.79 -12.93
C ASP A 47 -29.21 23.75 -12.04
N VAL A 48 -28.63 23.22 -10.96
CA VAL A 48 -27.94 23.99 -9.92
C VAL A 48 -26.71 24.70 -10.46
N LEU A 49 -25.96 24.03 -11.34
CA LEU A 49 -24.71 24.57 -11.92
C LEU A 49 -24.96 25.55 -13.06
N ALA A 50 -26.14 25.52 -13.68
CA ALA A 50 -26.54 26.51 -14.69
C ALA A 50 -26.59 27.93 -14.09
N ARG A 51 -26.95 28.06 -12.81
CA ARG A 51 -26.94 29.33 -12.07
C ARG A 51 -25.55 29.95 -11.92
N PHE A 52 -24.52 29.14 -12.03
CA PHE A 52 -23.12 29.57 -12.03
C PHE A 52 -22.52 29.69 -13.44
N GLY A 53 -23.36 29.65 -14.49
CA GLY A 53 -22.93 29.78 -15.89
C GLY A 53 -22.21 28.53 -16.44
N ILE A 54 -22.29 27.39 -15.76
CA ILE A 54 -21.71 26.12 -16.23
C ILE A 54 -22.72 25.43 -17.15
N ALA A 55 -22.37 25.31 -18.43
CA ALA A 55 -23.23 24.63 -19.39
C ALA A 55 -23.36 23.13 -19.03
N GLN A 56 -24.58 22.60 -19.20
CA GLN A 56 -24.91 21.20 -18.88
C GLN A 56 -24.06 20.18 -19.64
N SER A 57 -23.58 20.56 -20.85
CA SER A 57 -22.63 19.76 -21.63
C SER A 57 -21.30 19.50 -20.91
N TRP A 58 -20.79 20.46 -20.15
CA TRP A 58 -19.55 20.28 -19.38
C TRP A 58 -19.72 19.30 -18.21
N ILE A 59 -20.91 19.30 -17.59
CA ILE A 59 -21.25 18.34 -16.51
C ILE A 59 -21.28 16.93 -17.11
N GLY A 60 -21.95 16.75 -18.26
CA GLY A 60 -21.99 15.48 -18.97
C GLY A 60 -20.61 14.98 -19.37
N ALA A 61 -19.76 15.87 -19.89
CA ALA A 61 -18.38 15.54 -20.23
C ALA A 61 -17.55 15.14 -18.98
N ALA A 62 -17.72 15.82 -17.86
CA ALA A 62 -17.06 15.46 -16.60
C ALA A 62 -17.48 14.09 -16.07
N VAL A 63 -18.79 13.79 -16.10
CA VAL A 63 -19.32 12.45 -15.71
C VAL A 63 -18.76 11.37 -16.63
N ALA A 64 -18.76 11.59 -17.95
CA ALA A 64 -18.22 10.64 -18.91
C ALA A 64 -16.73 10.39 -18.71
N LEU A 65 -15.94 11.46 -18.45
CA LEU A 65 -14.52 11.35 -18.17
C LEU A 65 -14.26 10.55 -16.88
N ILE A 66 -14.98 10.85 -15.80
CA ILE A 66 -14.83 10.13 -14.52
C ILE A 66 -15.20 8.65 -14.70
N GLY A 67 -16.30 8.36 -15.41
CA GLY A 67 -16.71 7.00 -15.70
C GLY A 67 -15.68 6.24 -16.54
N ALA A 68 -15.09 6.89 -17.55
CA ALA A 68 -14.00 6.30 -18.34
C ALA A 68 -12.76 6.02 -17.50
N LEU A 69 -12.36 6.94 -16.60
CA LEU A 69 -11.25 6.72 -15.68
C LEU A 69 -11.52 5.55 -14.72
N GLN A 70 -12.76 5.44 -14.19
CA GLN A 70 -13.12 4.31 -13.32
C GLN A 70 -13.04 2.97 -14.07
N LEU A 71 -13.49 2.94 -15.32
CA LEU A 71 -13.44 1.73 -16.15
C LEU A 71 -11.98 1.32 -16.48
N VAL A 72 -11.14 2.30 -16.84
CA VAL A 72 -9.74 2.04 -17.20
C VAL A 72 -8.91 1.62 -16.01
N PHE A 73 -9.05 2.30 -14.87
CA PHE A 73 -8.26 2.02 -13.68
C PHE A 73 -8.82 0.88 -12.82
N ASP A 74 -10.10 0.58 -12.90
CA ASP A 74 -10.81 -0.47 -12.12
C ASP A 74 -10.31 -0.58 -10.67
N PHE A 75 -10.41 0.54 -9.93
CA PHE A 75 -9.95 0.62 -8.54
C PHE A 75 -10.59 -0.45 -7.65
N GLY A 76 -11.83 -0.84 -7.95
CA GLY A 76 -12.56 -1.86 -7.21
C GLY A 76 -11.94 -3.25 -7.37
N ARG A 77 -11.53 -3.62 -8.58
CA ARG A 77 -10.84 -4.89 -8.86
C ARG A 77 -9.47 -4.90 -8.18
N GLN A 78 -8.66 -3.86 -8.40
CA GLN A 78 -7.35 -3.76 -7.75
C GLN A 78 -7.45 -3.85 -6.23
N ALA A 79 -8.47 -3.22 -5.61
CA ALA A 79 -8.67 -3.34 -4.16
C ALA A 79 -8.96 -4.78 -3.72
N ARG A 80 -9.73 -5.55 -4.50
CA ARG A 80 -10.00 -6.98 -4.22
C ARG A 80 -8.74 -7.85 -4.38
N ASP A 81 -7.92 -7.59 -5.39
CA ASP A 81 -6.66 -8.30 -5.60
C ASP A 81 -5.73 -8.09 -4.38
N HIS A 82 -5.57 -6.85 -3.92
CA HIS A 82 -4.82 -6.56 -2.70
C HIS A 82 -5.48 -7.14 -1.43
N GLN A 83 -6.80 -7.28 -1.38
CA GLN A 83 -7.50 -7.95 -0.27
C GLN A 83 -7.16 -9.44 -0.21
N THR A 84 -7.07 -10.10 -1.35
CA THR A 84 -6.67 -11.51 -1.43
C THR A 84 -5.24 -11.70 -0.94
N LEU A 85 -4.29 -10.91 -1.46
CA LEU A 85 -2.89 -10.96 -1.03
C LEU A 85 -2.73 -10.65 0.47
N GLN A 86 -3.44 -9.63 0.98
CA GLN A 86 -3.48 -9.34 2.41
C GLN A 86 -3.89 -10.54 3.25
N ARG A 87 -4.99 -11.21 2.86
CA ARG A 87 -5.49 -12.40 3.55
C ARG A 87 -4.46 -13.52 3.54
N ASP A 88 -3.81 -13.76 2.40
CA ASP A 88 -2.87 -14.84 2.22
C ASP A 88 -1.59 -14.62 3.05
N TYR A 89 -1.10 -13.38 3.15
CA TYR A 89 0.00 -13.02 4.07
C TYR A 89 -0.39 -13.14 5.55
N TYR A 90 -1.60 -12.72 5.94
CA TYR A 90 -2.05 -12.92 7.33
C TYR A 90 -2.27 -14.40 7.65
N SER A 91 -2.72 -15.22 6.68
CA SER A 91 -2.79 -16.66 6.86
C SER A 91 -1.41 -17.28 7.06
N LEU A 92 -0.41 -16.86 6.28
CA LEU A 92 0.97 -17.29 6.50
C LEU A 92 1.49 -16.84 7.87
N LEU A 93 1.22 -15.61 8.27
CA LEU A 93 1.62 -15.10 9.59
C LEU A 93 0.99 -15.92 10.72
N ALA A 94 -0.29 -16.29 10.60
CA ALA A 94 -0.97 -17.14 11.58
C ALA A 94 -0.33 -18.52 11.71
N ASP A 95 0.09 -19.13 10.58
CA ASP A 95 0.79 -20.41 10.58
C ASP A 95 2.17 -20.29 11.29
N ILE A 96 2.89 -19.19 11.09
CA ILE A 96 4.17 -18.91 11.75
C ILE A 96 3.97 -18.74 13.27
N GLU A 97 2.93 -17.98 13.68
CA GLU A 97 2.64 -17.74 15.11
C GLU A 97 2.17 -19.01 15.83
N ALA A 98 1.56 -19.93 15.13
CA ALA A 98 1.12 -21.22 15.70
C ALA A 98 2.30 -22.13 16.12
N VAL A 99 3.53 -21.87 15.63
CA VAL A 99 4.72 -22.67 15.92
C VAL A 99 5.80 -21.82 16.56
N PRO A 100 5.80 -21.66 17.91
CA PRO A 100 6.79 -20.82 18.62
C PRO A 100 8.22 -21.32 18.48
N SER A 101 8.42 -22.64 18.41
CA SER A 101 9.73 -23.29 18.28
C SER A 101 9.83 -23.97 16.92
N ALA A 102 10.05 -23.16 15.88
CA ALA A 102 10.18 -23.64 14.50
C ALA A 102 11.57 -24.25 14.25
N ASN A 103 11.60 -25.31 13.44
CA ASN A 103 12.84 -25.86 12.89
C ASN A 103 13.15 -25.30 11.50
N ASP A 104 14.29 -25.68 10.92
CA ASP A 104 14.72 -25.20 9.60
C ASP A 104 13.77 -25.61 8.47
N GLU A 105 13.10 -26.76 8.60
CA GLU A 105 12.13 -27.26 7.61
C GLU A 105 10.84 -26.42 7.63
N ASP A 106 10.35 -26.07 8.82
CA ASP A 106 9.22 -25.15 8.99
C ASP A 106 9.52 -23.80 8.34
N CYS A 107 10.70 -23.23 8.65
CA CYS A 107 11.13 -21.94 8.11
C CYS A 107 11.28 -21.98 6.57
N ALA A 108 11.82 -23.06 6.01
CA ALA A 108 11.95 -23.24 4.56
C ALA A 108 10.57 -23.37 3.89
N THR A 109 9.62 -24.03 4.52
CA THR A 109 8.24 -24.19 4.03
C THR A 109 7.52 -22.84 3.99
N TRP A 110 7.60 -22.06 5.06
CA TRP A 110 7.01 -20.70 5.13
C TRP A 110 7.66 -19.74 4.14
N GLN A 111 8.98 -19.79 4.01
CA GLN A 111 9.70 -18.99 3.01
C GLN A 111 9.26 -19.34 1.58
N SER A 112 9.10 -20.62 1.27
CA SER A 112 8.57 -21.07 -0.03
C SER A 112 7.15 -20.55 -0.28
N ARG A 113 6.29 -20.56 0.75
CA ARG A 113 4.93 -20.02 0.65
C ARG A 113 4.94 -18.50 0.48
N LEU A 114 5.78 -17.78 1.21
CA LEU A 114 5.97 -16.34 1.06
C LEU A 114 6.36 -15.97 -0.37
N VAL A 115 7.30 -16.68 -0.97
CA VAL A 115 7.72 -16.47 -2.36
C VAL A 115 6.58 -16.76 -3.35
N ARG A 116 5.76 -17.78 -3.11
CA ARG A 116 4.59 -18.08 -3.96
C ARG A 116 3.54 -16.97 -3.91
N ILE A 117 3.26 -16.42 -2.74
CA ILE A 117 2.34 -15.28 -2.62
C ILE A 117 2.93 -14.06 -3.34
N ALA A 118 4.22 -13.78 -3.13
CA ALA A 118 4.90 -12.65 -3.76
C ALA A 118 4.95 -12.74 -5.30
N ALA A 119 4.93 -13.95 -5.87
CA ALA A 119 4.87 -14.15 -7.32
C ALA A 119 3.57 -13.67 -7.98
N GLU A 120 2.49 -13.51 -7.19
CA GLU A 120 1.19 -13.02 -7.65
C GLU A 120 1.03 -11.49 -7.45
N GLU A 121 2.03 -10.85 -6.86
CA GLU A 121 1.96 -9.42 -6.55
C GLU A 121 2.11 -8.55 -7.81
N PRO A 122 1.30 -7.47 -7.91
CA PRO A 122 1.57 -6.42 -8.87
C PRO A 122 2.84 -5.64 -8.48
N PRO A 123 3.42 -4.83 -9.39
CA PRO A 123 4.59 -4.01 -9.09
C PRO A 123 4.42 -3.19 -7.81
N MET A 124 5.42 -3.27 -6.95
CA MET A 124 5.38 -2.71 -5.60
C MET A 124 5.68 -1.20 -5.60
N LEU A 125 4.90 -0.43 -4.85
CA LEU A 125 5.15 1.01 -4.65
C LEU A 125 6.17 1.20 -3.53
N ARG A 126 7.40 1.59 -3.85
CA ARG A 126 8.54 1.65 -2.93
C ARG A 126 8.30 2.53 -1.68
N ALA A 127 7.67 3.69 -1.85
CA ALA A 127 7.34 4.57 -0.72
C ALA A 127 6.31 3.95 0.24
N LEU A 128 5.32 3.23 -0.31
CA LEU A 128 4.32 2.53 0.49
C LEU A 128 4.92 1.32 1.20
N ASP A 129 5.83 0.62 0.53
CA ASP A 129 6.57 -0.49 1.10
C ASP A 129 7.48 -0.03 2.26
N ALA A 130 8.20 1.10 2.10
CA ALA A 130 8.98 1.70 3.18
C ALA A 130 8.11 2.11 4.38
N LYS A 131 6.88 2.57 4.12
CA LYS A 131 5.90 2.82 5.18
C LYS A 131 5.45 1.53 5.86
N ALA A 132 5.12 0.49 5.11
CA ALA A 132 4.72 -0.80 5.66
C ALA A 132 5.85 -1.46 6.46
N TYR A 133 7.10 -1.30 6.02
CA TYR A 133 8.29 -1.69 6.79
C TYR A 133 8.30 -1.00 8.17
N ASN A 134 8.11 0.33 8.21
CA ASN A 134 8.07 1.06 9.48
C ASN A 134 6.88 0.63 10.37
N ASP A 135 5.71 0.38 9.77
CA ASP A 135 4.55 -0.10 10.51
C ASP A 135 4.80 -1.51 11.10
N ALA A 136 5.58 -2.36 10.40
CA ALA A 136 5.98 -3.69 10.90
C ALA A 136 7.04 -3.57 12.02
N ILE A 137 8.03 -2.67 11.90
CA ILE A 137 9.00 -2.35 12.96
C ILE A 137 8.27 -1.94 14.24
N ASP A 138 7.27 -1.05 14.12
CA ASP A 138 6.50 -0.59 15.28
C ASP A 138 5.63 -1.72 15.88
N ALA A 139 4.99 -2.54 15.04
CA ALA A 139 4.12 -3.62 15.48
C ALA A 139 4.89 -4.77 16.20
N LEU A 140 6.15 -4.98 15.84
CA LEU A 140 7.03 -5.98 16.44
C LEU A 140 7.95 -5.39 17.53
N GLU A 141 7.73 -4.13 17.91
CA GLU A 141 8.46 -3.41 18.96
C GLU A 141 9.99 -3.36 18.75
N PHE A 142 10.43 -3.36 17.48
CA PHE A 142 11.85 -3.14 17.18
C PHE A 142 12.28 -1.69 17.47
N GLY A 143 13.58 -1.49 17.64
CA GLY A 143 14.15 -0.18 17.94
C GLY A 143 13.85 0.86 16.83
N ARG A 144 13.63 2.11 17.24
CA ARG A 144 13.35 3.23 16.31
C ARG A 144 14.46 3.50 15.31
N ASP A 145 15.70 3.15 15.64
CA ASP A 145 16.87 3.23 14.77
C ASP A 145 16.73 2.36 13.51
N GLN A 146 15.95 1.27 13.59
CA GLN A 146 15.66 0.37 12.46
C GLN A 146 14.64 0.93 11.47
N ARG A 147 13.90 1.99 11.81
CA ARG A 147 12.91 2.60 10.91
C ARG A 147 13.59 3.28 9.74
N LEU A 148 12.93 3.23 8.57
CA LEU A 148 13.35 3.95 7.37
C LEU A 148 12.91 5.41 7.46
N HIS A 149 13.79 6.31 7.03
CA HIS A 149 13.43 7.72 6.82
C HIS A 149 12.60 7.86 5.55
N VAL A 150 11.31 8.19 5.70
CA VAL A 150 10.39 8.43 4.58
C VAL A 150 10.04 9.93 4.55
N PRO A 151 10.48 10.68 3.52
CA PRO A 151 10.15 12.10 3.36
C PRO A 151 8.63 12.33 3.38
N LEU A 152 8.19 13.50 3.88
CA LEU A 152 6.77 13.80 4.05
C LEU A 152 5.97 13.68 2.74
N LEU A 153 6.51 14.20 1.63
CA LEU A 153 5.88 14.10 0.32
C LEU A 153 5.72 12.64 -0.13
N HIS A 154 6.77 11.81 0.06
CA HIS A 154 6.72 10.38 -0.25
C HIS A 154 5.68 9.67 0.61
N ARG A 155 5.55 10.04 1.90
CA ARG A 155 4.56 9.47 2.81
C ARG A 155 3.11 9.80 2.42
N ILE A 156 2.86 11.02 1.92
CA ILE A 156 1.53 11.46 1.48
C ILE A 156 1.15 10.78 0.18
N LEU A 157 2.07 10.71 -0.79
CA LEU A 157 1.83 10.16 -2.12
C LEU A 157 2.18 8.67 -2.24
N ALA A 158 2.61 8.01 -1.16
CA ALA A 158 3.08 6.63 -1.13
C ALA A 158 2.13 5.63 -1.81
N ALA A 159 0.81 5.86 -1.67
CA ALA A 159 -0.19 4.96 -2.22
C ALA A 159 -0.45 5.15 -3.73
N PHE A 160 0.14 6.15 -4.37
CA PHE A 160 -0.14 6.49 -5.77
C PHE A 160 1.11 6.58 -6.64
N VAL A 161 2.27 6.91 -6.04
CA VAL A 161 3.53 7.13 -6.76
C VAL A 161 4.60 6.19 -6.22
N SER A 162 5.30 5.50 -7.13
CA SER A 162 6.33 4.52 -6.73
C SER A 162 7.58 5.16 -6.15
N PHE A 163 7.98 6.35 -6.60
CA PHE A 163 9.27 6.99 -6.27
C PHE A 163 10.45 6.06 -6.55
N GLU A 164 10.47 5.48 -7.74
CA GLU A 164 11.57 4.61 -8.18
C GLU A 164 12.91 5.33 -8.12
N GLY A 165 13.95 4.60 -7.73
CA GLY A 165 15.30 5.16 -7.58
C GLY A 165 15.57 5.87 -6.24
N HIS A 166 14.56 6.13 -5.40
CA HIS A 166 14.81 6.67 -4.06
C HIS A 166 15.26 5.57 -3.09
N ASP A 167 16.34 5.84 -2.34
CA ASP A 167 16.86 4.95 -1.30
C ASP A 167 16.39 5.40 0.07
N TYR A 168 15.65 4.51 0.76
CA TYR A 168 15.12 4.77 2.10
C TYR A 168 16.11 4.21 3.14
N ARG A 169 16.95 5.07 3.71
CA ARG A 169 17.94 4.71 4.72
C ARG A 169 17.34 4.57 6.11
N LYS A 170 17.95 3.74 6.95
CA LYS A 170 17.57 3.61 8.36
C LYS A 170 17.92 4.86 9.15
N LEU A 171 17.10 5.20 10.13
CA LEU A 171 17.34 6.36 11.01
C LEU A 171 18.65 6.22 11.78
N GLY A 172 19.02 5.01 12.21
CA GLY A 172 20.31 4.73 12.86
C GLY A 172 21.51 5.03 11.95
N GLU A 173 21.41 4.81 10.65
CA GLU A 173 22.49 5.13 9.68
C GLU A 173 22.64 6.64 9.47
N LEU A 174 21.51 7.38 9.49
CA LEU A 174 21.52 8.84 9.35
C LEU A 174 22.08 9.55 10.58
N GLY A 175 21.83 9.00 11.78
CA GLY A 175 22.38 9.54 13.03
C GLY A 175 23.89 9.35 13.19
N ASN A 176 24.45 8.35 12.54
CA ASN A 176 25.89 8.02 12.58
C ASN A 176 26.71 8.71 11.47
N ALA A 177 26.07 9.39 10.54
CA ALA A 177 26.73 10.22 9.53
C ALA A 177 27.23 11.52 10.18
N HIS A 178 28.30 11.43 11.01
CA HIS A 178 29.05 12.62 11.43
C HIS A 178 29.67 13.27 10.18
N PRO A 179 29.65 14.62 10.04
CA PRO A 179 30.41 15.27 8.99
C PRO A 179 31.91 14.94 9.16
N PRO A 180 32.66 14.76 8.06
CA PRO A 180 34.11 14.59 8.18
C PRO A 180 34.65 15.81 8.94
N ALA A 181 35.46 15.52 9.98
CA ALA A 181 36.17 16.55 10.72
C ALA A 181 36.97 17.42 9.76
N ALA A 182 36.74 18.72 9.81
CA ALA A 182 37.45 19.73 9.04
C ALA A 182 38.92 19.82 9.43
#